data_0a77241e4bf0eb54f2018dfc16b168d6
#
_entry.id   0a77241e4bf0eb54f2018dfc16b168d6
#
_cell.length_a   1.000
_cell.length_b   1.000
_cell.length_c   1.000
_cell.angle_alpha   90.00
_cell.angle_beta   90.00
_cell.angle_gamma   90.00
#
_symmetry.space_group_name_H-M   'P 1'
#
loop_
_entity.id
_entity.type
_entity.pdbx_description
1 polymer ?
#
loop_
_entity_poly.entity_id
_entity_poly.type
_entity_poly.pdbx_seq_one_letter_code
_entity_poly.pdbx_strand_id
1 'polypeptide(L)'
;MEITVREFRSEDTKEAIAIWNEVVDQGKAFPQLEDLGVEDGEAFFKEQSYTGIAVNENDEIVGLYILHPNNIGRCGHICNASYAVKKDIRGQHIGEKLVKDCIVIGKEKGYRILQFNAVVASNIHALHLYHRLGFIKLGVIPQGFKLPSYEIGRA
;
A
#
# COMPACT_ATOMS: atom_id res chain seq x y z
N MET A 1 18.01 11.61 0.05
CA MET A 1 16.82 11.82 0.89
C MET A 1 16.78 10.75 1.97
N GLU A 2 16.74 11.14 3.21
CA GLU A 2 16.63 10.21 4.34
C GLU A 2 15.14 9.99 4.65
N ILE A 3 14.72 8.73 4.65
CA ILE A 3 13.33 8.35 4.86
C ILE A 3 13.18 7.55 6.14
N THR A 4 12.25 7.95 6.98
CA THR A 4 11.86 7.23 8.20
C THR A 4 10.40 6.82 8.08
N VAL A 5 10.06 5.61 8.52
CA VAL A 5 8.68 5.13 8.54
C VAL A 5 8.20 5.03 9.99
N ARG A 6 7.07 5.63 10.27
CA ARG A 6 6.46 5.66 11.62
C ARG A 6 4.97 5.41 11.56
N GLU A 7 4.34 5.22 12.71
CA GLU A 7 2.90 5.02 12.79
C GLU A 7 2.11 6.29 12.45
N PHE A 8 0.97 6.11 11.80
CA PHE A 8 0.02 7.16 11.48
C PHE A 8 -0.46 7.91 12.73
N ARG A 9 -0.60 9.23 12.61
CA ARG A 9 -1.18 10.13 13.63
C ARG A 9 -2.32 10.93 13.01
N SER A 10 -3.25 11.40 13.84
CA SER A 10 -4.39 12.19 13.35
C SER A 10 -3.97 13.41 12.53
N GLU A 11 -2.85 14.04 12.89
CA GLU A 11 -2.31 15.20 12.16
C GLU A 11 -1.90 14.86 10.71
N ASP A 12 -1.65 13.59 10.43
CA ASP A 12 -1.23 13.13 9.09
C ASP A 12 -2.39 12.99 8.11
N THR A 13 -3.63 13.02 8.59
CA THR A 13 -4.82 12.64 7.82
C THR A 13 -4.92 13.34 6.46
N LYS A 14 -4.82 14.65 6.44
CA LYS A 14 -5.01 15.44 5.22
C LYS A 14 -3.98 15.09 4.14
N GLU A 15 -2.71 15.01 4.53
CA GLU A 15 -1.63 14.71 3.60
C GLU A 15 -1.65 13.25 3.15
N ALA A 16 -1.99 12.33 4.08
CA ALA A 16 -2.12 10.91 3.76
C ALA A 16 -3.25 10.68 2.75
N ILE A 17 -4.39 11.33 2.94
CA ILE A 17 -5.52 11.26 2.01
C ILE A 17 -5.12 11.75 0.62
N ALA A 18 -4.37 12.85 0.55
CA ALA A 18 -3.93 13.40 -0.74
C ALA A 18 -3.08 12.38 -1.51
N ILE A 19 -2.15 11.72 -0.84
CA ILE A 19 -1.29 10.70 -1.46
C ILE A 19 -2.10 9.47 -1.87
N TRP A 20 -2.99 9.00 -0.99
CA TRP A 20 -3.87 7.86 -1.26
C TRP A 20 -4.73 8.11 -2.51
N ASN A 21 -5.36 9.28 -2.56
CA ASN A 21 -6.25 9.65 -3.67
C ASN A 21 -5.50 9.82 -5.00
N GLU A 22 -4.26 10.29 -4.97
CA GLU A 22 -3.43 10.30 -6.18
C GLU A 22 -3.32 8.90 -6.80
N VAL A 23 -3.11 7.88 -5.98
CA VAL A 23 -2.97 6.50 -6.46
C VAL A 23 -4.31 5.94 -6.93
N VAL A 24 -5.40 6.22 -6.21
CA VAL A 24 -6.76 5.81 -6.61
C VAL A 24 -7.11 6.45 -7.96
N ASP A 25 -6.86 7.73 -8.12
CA ASP A 25 -7.22 8.48 -9.34
C ASP A 25 -6.43 8.02 -10.56
N GLN A 26 -5.20 7.54 -10.38
CA GLN A 26 -4.42 6.94 -11.46
C GLN A 26 -5.04 5.64 -11.96
N GLY A 27 -5.74 4.91 -11.09
CA GLY A 27 -6.48 3.69 -11.44
C GLY A 27 -5.64 2.52 -11.93
N LYS A 28 -4.34 2.50 -11.60
CA LYS A 28 -3.40 1.49 -12.12
C LYS A 28 -2.80 0.57 -11.05
N ALA A 29 -3.11 0.80 -9.78
CA ALA A 29 -2.53 0.06 -8.68
C ALA A 29 -3.54 -0.39 -7.62
N PHE A 30 -4.45 0.47 -7.21
CA PHE A 30 -5.44 0.15 -6.18
C PHE A 30 -6.78 -0.26 -6.79
N PRO A 31 -7.48 -1.23 -6.17
CA PRO A 31 -8.80 -1.65 -6.63
C PRO A 31 -9.91 -0.64 -6.36
N GLN A 32 -9.71 0.32 -5.46
CA GLN A 32 -10.72 1.32 -5.13
C GLN A 32 -11.01 2.25 -6.29
N LEU A 33 -12.28 2.62 -6.47
CA LEU A 33 -12.74 3.55 -7.51
C LEU A 33 -12.98 4.95 -6.99
N GLU A 34 -13.25 5.10 -5.70
CA GLU A 34 -13.63 6.37 -5.08
C GLU A 34 -12.55 6.90 -4.15
N ASP A 35 -12.42 8.23 -4.12
CA ASP A 35 -11.49 8.92 -3.23
C ASP A 35 -11.99 8.90 -1.79
N LEU A 36 -11.05 9.05 -0.86
CA LEU A 36 -11.36 9.22 0.56
C LEU A 36 -11.63 10.71 0.86
N GLY A 37 -12.67 10.96 1.66
CA GLY A 37 -12.90 12.27 2.27
C GLY A 37 -12.11 12.40 3.58
N VAL A 38 -12.02 13.62 4.12
CA VAL A 38 -11.24 13.90 5.33
C VAL A 38 -11.76 13.12 6.54
N GLU A 39 -13.07 13.13 6.76
CA GLU A 39 -13.68 12.41 7.90
C GLU A 39 -13.54 10.90 7.76
N ASP A 40 -13.87 10.38 6.60
CA ASP A 40 -13.79 8.94 6.32
C ASP A 40 -12.35 8.46 6.28
N GLY A 41 -11.45 9.30 5.80
CA GLY A 41 -10.03 8.96 5.68
C GLY A 41 -9.34 8.75 7.01
N GLU A 42 -9.62 9.59 8.01
CA GLU A 42 -9.05 9.39 9.34
C GLU A 42 -9.49 8.07 9.94
N ALA A 43 -10.79 7.78 9.88
CA ALA A 43 -11.34 6.51 10.35
C ALA A 43 -10.74 5.33 9.59
N PHE A 44 -10.65 5.44 8.26
CA PHE A 44 -10.09 4.40 7.40
C PHE A 44 -8.66 4.03 7.83
N PHE A 45 -7.80 5.03 8.05
CA PHE A 45 -6.41 4.77 8.44
C PHE A 45 -6.29 4.25 9.88
N LYS A 46 -7.13 4.72 10.80
CA LYS A 46 -7.11 4.27 12.19
C LYS A 46 -7.66 2.85 12.38
N GLU A 47 -8.57 2.41 11.53
CA GLU A 47 -9.18 1.09 11.62
C GLU A 47 -8.29 -0.03 11.08
N GLN A 48 -7.22 0.31 10.37
CA GLN A 48 -6.26 -0.68 9.90
C GLN A 48 -5.55 -1.35 11.08
N SER A 49 -5.00 -2.54 10.89
CA SER A 49 -4.12 -3.15 11.88
C SER A 49 -2.92 -2.24 12.16
N TYR A 50 -2.46 -1.57 11.12
CA TYR A 50 -1.40 -0.57 11.20
C TYR A 50 -1.43 0.29 9.95
N THR A 51 -1.18 1.59 10.10
CA THR A 51 -0.93 2.49 8.99
C THR A 51 0.45 3.10 9.20
N GLY A 52 1.36 2.87 8.26
CA GLY A 52 2.73 3.38 8.31
C GLY A 52 2.87 4.63 7.44
N ILE A 53 3.57 5.62 7.96
CA ILE A 53 3.80 6.91 7.29
C ILE A 53 5.30 7.08 7.05
N ALA A 54 5.68 7.29 5.79
CA ALA A 54 7.06 7.60 5.43
C ALA A 54 7.25 9.11 5.40
N VAL A 55 8.25 9.60 6.12
CA VAL A 55 8.60 11.02 6.17
C VAL A 55 10.05 11.21 5.75
N ASN A 56 10.34 12.37 5.16
CA ASN A 56 11.71 12.76 4.82
C ASN A 56 12.39 13.49 5.98
N GLU A 57 13.60 14.00 5.76
CA GLU A 57 14.38 14.73 6.78
C GLU A 57 13.72 16.04 7.22
N ASN A 58 12.79 16.58 6.44
CA ASN A 58 12.04 17.79 6.75
C ASN A 58 10.67 17.48 7.38
N ASP A 59 10.44 16.24 7.78
CA ASP A 59 9.19 15.75 8.37
C ASP A 59 7.98 15.85 7.41
N GLU A 60 8.25 15.92 6.10
CA GLU A 60 7.21 15.89 5.08
C GLU A 60 6.79 14.46 4.77
N ILE A 61 5.48 14.23 4.64
CA ILE A 61 4.94 12.91 4.30
C ILE A 61 5.17 12.63 2.81
N VAL A 62 5.85 11.53 2.53
CA VAL A 62 6.24 11.16 1.16
C VAL A 62 5.62 9.83 0.70
N GLY A 63 5.02 9.09 1.60
CA GLY A 63 4.36 7.83 1.30
C GLY A 63 3.67 7.25 2.50
N LEU A 64 2.90 6.19 2.28
CA LEU A 64 2.21 5.48 3.34
C LEU A 64 1.90 4.04 2.94
N TYR A 65 1.58 3.22 3.93
CA TYR A 65 0.97 1.93 3.67
C TYR A 65 -0.11 1.63 4.71
N ILE A 66 -1.04 0.77 4.33
CA ILE A 66 -2.01 0.19 5.25
C ILE A 66 -1.77 -1.31 5.35
N LEU A 67 -1.98 -1.85 6.54
CA LEU A 67 -1.87 -3.28 6.82
C LEU A 67 -3.17 -3.76 7.46
N HIS A 68 -3.75 -4.82 6.94
CA HIS A 68 -5.00 -5.36 7.44
C HIS A 68 -5.08 -6.87 7.24
N PRO A 69 -5.98 -7.57 7.96
CA PRO A 69 -6.18 -9.00 7.71
C PRO A 69 -6.64 -9.23 6.27
N ASN A 70 -6.10 -10.26 5.63
CA ASN A 70 -6.55 -10.67 4.30
C ASN A 70 -7.79 -11.55 4.39
N ASN A 71 -7.98 -12.22 5.53
CA ASN A 71 -9.08 -13.15 5.74
C ASN A 71 -9.38 -13.24 7.24
N ILE A 72 -10.35 -14.07 7.61
CA ILE A 72 -10.85 -14.21 8.98
C ILE A 72 -10.60 -15.60 9.55
N GLY A 73 -10.79 -15.76 10.86
CA GLY A 73 -10.77 -17.03 11.54
C GLY A 73 -9.46 -17.78 11.36
N ARG A 74 -9.54 -18.99 10.83
CA ARG A 74 -8.38 -19.86 10.64
C ARG A 74 -7.38 -19.32 9.59
N CYS A 75 -7.80 -18.36 8.78
CA CYS A 75 -6.94 -17.68 7.81
C CYS A 75 -6.56 -16.27 8.26
N GLY A 76 -6.86 -15.90 9.50
CA GLY A 76 -6.58 -14.57 10.06
C GLY A 76 -5.11 -14.27 10.29
N HIS A 77 -4.22 -15.26 10.15
CA HIS A 77 -2.77 -15.08 10.20
C HIS A 77 -2.19 -14.54 8.89
N ILE A 78 -3.03 -14.41 7.85
CA ILE A 78 -2.64 -13.86 6.55
C ILE A 78 -3.06 -12.39 6.51
N CYS A 79 -2.12 -11.50 6.26
CA CYS A 79 -2.42 -10.08 6.10
C CYS A 79 -2.21 -9.63 4.66
N ASN A 80 -2.75 -8.46 4.35
CA ASN A 80 -2.59 -7.78 3.07
C ASN A 80 -2.21 -6.34 3.33
N ALA A 81 -1.58 -5.71 2.37
CA ALA A 81 -1.13 -4.31 2.49
C ALA A 81 -1.26 -3.60 1.15
N SER A 82 -1.40 -2.28 1.23
CA SER A 82 -1.38 -1.40 0.06
C SER A 82 -0.41 -0.26 0.35
N TYR A 83 0.40 0.08 -0.63
CA TYR A 83 1.45 1.09 -0.51
C TYR A 83 1.19 2.24 -1.48
N ALA A 84 1.36 3.47 -1.02
CA ALA A 84 1.22 4.66 -1.83
C ALA A 84 2.44 5.56 -1.64
N VAL A 85 3.04 6.00 -2.75
CA VAL A 85 4.18 6.91 -2.74
C VAL A 85 3.77 8.19 -3.45
N LYS A 86 4.15 9.33 -2.88
CA LYS A 86 3.86 10.63 -3.45
C LYS A 86 4.41 10.72 -4.87
N LYS A 87 3.58 11.17 -5.79
CA LYS A 87 3.82 11.16 -7.24
C LYS A 87 5.14 11.81 -7.65
N ASP A 88 5.47 12.98 -7.08
CA ASP A 88 6.59 13.80 -7.50
C ASP A 88 7.96 13.31 -7.01
N ILE A 89 7.99 12.31 -6.14
CA ILE A 89 9.23 11.84 -5.50
C ILE A 89 9.44 10.33 -5.64
N ARG A 90 8.87 9.74 -6.66
CA ARG A 90 9.10 8.32 -6.97
C ARG A 90 10.54 8.09 -7.42
N GLY A 91 11.02 6.86 -7.27
CA GLY A 91 12.36 6.48 -7.66
C GLY A 91 13.40 6.63 -6.56
N GLN A 92 13.02 6.99 -5.33
CA GLN A 92 13.93 7.16 -4.20
C GLN A 92 13.85 6.01 -3.19
N HIS A 93 13.44 4.85 -3.64
CA HIS A 93 13.31 3.63 -2.83
C HIS A 93 12.35 3.76 -1.65
N ILE A 94 11.40 4.70 -1.72
CA ILE A 94 10.40 4.91 -0.67
C ILE A 94 9.50 3.69 -0.54
N GLY A 95 9.03 3.15 -1.67
CA GLY A 95 8.23 1.94 -1.70
C GLY A 95 8.93 0.75 -1.04
N GLU A 96 10.21 0.58 -1.30
CA GLU A 96 10.99 -0.49 -0.67
C GLU A 96 11.04 -0.35 0.85
N LYS A 97 11.24 0.86 1.35
CA LYS A 97 11.25 1.14 2.79
C LYS A 97 9.90 0.87 3.43
N LEU A 98 8.82 1.24 2.75
CA LEU A 98 7.46 0.95 3.21
C LEU A 98 7.20 -0.55 3.30
N VAL A 99 7.57 -1.31 2.28
CA VAL A 99 7.38 -2.76 2.26
C VAL A 99 8.20 -3.44 3.36
N LYS A 100 9.45 -3.03 3.54
CA LYS A 100 10.30 -3.58 4.60
C LYS A 100 9.75 -3.30 5.98
N ASP A 101 9.28 -2.08 6.23
CA ASP A 101 8.63 -1.73 7.50
C ASP A 101 7.36 -2.56 7.71
N CYS A 102 6.56 -2.71 6.68
CA CYS A 102 5.34 -3.51 6.71
C CYS A 102 5.62 -4.96 7.10
N ILE A 103 6.67 -5.56 6.58
CA ILE A 103 7.06 -6.94 6.92
C ILE A 103 7.39 -7.05 8.42
N VAL A 104 8.17 -6.11 8.94
CA VAL A 104 8.54 -6.08 10.37
C VAL A 104 7.30 -5.89 11.24
N ILE A 105 6.48 -4.90 10.94
CA ILE A 105 5.27 -4.58 11.71
C ILE A 105 4.26 -5.73 11.65
N GLY A 106 4.08 -6.33 10.48
CA GLY A 106 3.19 -7.47 10.31
C GLY A 106 3.57 -8.63 11.22
N LYS A 107 4.86 -8.92 11.31
CA LYS A 107 5.38 -9.93 12.21
C LYS A 107 5.13 -9.57 13.69
N GLU A 108 5.37 -8.31 14.05
CA GLU A 108 5.09 -7.83 15.42
C GLU A 108 3.62 -7.92 15.80
N LYS A 109 2.72 -7.73 14.83
CA LYS A 109 1.28 -7.84 15.03
C LYS A 109 0.78 -9.29 15.06
N GLY A 110 1.67 -10.26 14.87
CA GLY A 110 1.33 -11.67 14.92
C GLY A 110 0.93 -12.29 13.58
N TYR A 111 1.00 -11.54 12.49
CA TYR A 111 0.77 -12.11 11.16
C TYR A 111 1.95 -13.00 10.75
N ARG A 112 1.65 -14.05 10.01
CA ARG A 112 2.64 -15.04 9.56
C ARG A 112 2.87 -15.02 8.06
N ILE A 113 1.90 -14.50 7.31
CA ILE A 113 1.94 -14.43 5.84
C ILE A 113 1.48 -13.04 5.42
N LEU A 114 2.21 -12.41 4.51
CA LEU A 114 1.81 -11.20 3.82
C LEU A 114 1.49 -11.59 2.36
N GLN A 115 0.24 -11.40 1.96
CA GLN A 115 -0.25 -11.78 0.64
C GLN A 115 -0.81 -10.57 -0.09
N PHE A 116 -0.43 -10.41 -1.34
CA PHE A 116 -1.02 -9.40 -2.23
C PHE A 116 -2.02 -10.05 -3.17
N ASN A 117 -3.20 -9.44 -3.32
CA ASN A 117 -4.30 -10.01 -4.08
C ASN A 117 -4.47 -9.41 -5.48
N ALA A 118 -3.99 -8.19 -5.69
CA ALA A 118 -4.28 -7.45 -6.91
C ALA A 118 -3.08 -6.60 -7.33
N VAL A 119 -1.93 -7.25 -7.55
CA VAL A 119 -0.78 -6.57 -8.16
C VAL A 119 -1.00 -6.58 -9.67
N VAL A 120 -1.26 -5.40 -10.24
CA VAL A 120 -1.58 -5.26 -11.65
C VAL A 120 -0.36 -5.61 -12.51
N ALA A 121 -0.56 -6.44 -13.54
CA ALA A 121 0.55 -6.94 -14.37
C ALA A 121 1.35 -5.83 -15.06
N SER A 122 0.73 -4.70 -15.37
CA SER A 122 1.41 -3.54 -15.96
C SER A 122 2.23 -2.74 -14.95
N ASN A 123 2.07 -3.00 -13.64
CA ASN A 123 2.83 -2.33 -12.60
C ASN A 123 4.19 -3.02 -12.41
N ILE A 124 5.06 -2.82 -13.38
CA ILE A 124 6.35 -3.53 -13.47
C ILE A 124 7.28 -3.17 -12.30
N HIS A 125 7.26 -1.93 -11.85
CA HIS A 125 8.10 -1.50 -10.73
C HIS A 125 7.73 -2.23 -9.43
N ALA A 126 6.44 -2.41 -9.16
CA ALA A 126 5.97 -3.15 -7.99
C ALA A 126 6.35 -4.63 -8.10
N LEU A 127 6.16 -5.24 -9.26
CA LEU A 127 6.52 -6.64 -9.48
C LEU A 127 8.02 -6.89 -9.27
N HIS A 128 8.88 -6.01 -9.80
CA HIS A 128 10.33 -6.11 -9.60
C HIS A 128 10.70 -5.95 -8.12
N LEU A 129 10.09 -5.00 -7.43
CA LEU A 129 10.33 -4.76 -6.01
C LEU A 129 9.98 -6.00 -5.19
N TYR A 130 8.79 -6.54 -5.38
CA TYR A 130 8.32 -7.70 -4.63
C TYR A 130 9.18 -8.93 -4.91
N HIS A 131 9.54 -9.18 -6.16
CA HIS A 131 10.43 -10.27 -6.52
C HIS A 131 11.79 -10.12 -5.83
N ARG A 132 12.39 -8.93 -5.86
CA ARG A 132 13.68 -8.65 -5.23
C ARG A 132 13.63 -8.85 -3.71
N LEU A 133 12.51 -8.55 -3.08
CA LEU A 133 12.32 -8.72 -1.64
C LEU A 133 11.94 -10.16 -1.23
N GLY A 134 11.85 -11.08 -2.18
CA GLY A 134 11.63 -12.49 -1.91
C GLY A 134 10.16 -12.95 -1.93
N PHE A 135 9.25 -12.11 -2.39
CA PHE A 135 7.85 -12.54 -2.57
C PHE A 135 7.74 -13.60 -3.66
N ILE A 136 6.89 -14.58 -3.43
CA ILE A 136 6.65 -15.68 -4.36
C ILE A 136 5.34 -15.42 -5.09
N LYS A 137 5.39 -15.45 -6.42
CA LYS A 137 4.20 -15.32 -7.25
C LYS A 137 3.42 -16.62 -7.23
N LEU A 138 2.16 -16.57 -6.79
CA LEU A 138 1.29 -17.74 -6.70
C LEU A 138 0.47 -17.97 -7.97
N GLY A 139 0.18 -16.91 -8.72
CA GLY A 139 -0.62 -17.02 -9.92
C GLY A 139 -1.00 -15.68 -10.52
N VAL A 140 -1.76 -15.73 -11.59
CA VAL A 140 -2.29 -14.56 -12.30
C VAL A 140 -3.76 -14.80 -12.59
N ILE A 141 -4.59 -13.79 -12.32
CA ILE A 141 -6.01 -13.83 -12.69
C ILE A 141 -6.16 -13.08 -14.01
N PRO A 142 -6.40 -13.76 -15.13
CA PRO A 142 -6.61 -13.08 -16.41
C PRO A 142 -7.81 -12.15 -16.31
N GLN A 143 -7.65 -10.91 -16.78
CA GLN A 143 -8.70 -9.89 -16.74
C GLN A 143 -9.19 -9.54 -15.33
N GLY A 144 -8.34 -9.72 -14.31
CA GLY A 144 -8.72 -9.51 -12.91
C GLY A 144 -8.75 -8.05 -12.45
N PHE A 145 -8.34 -7.09 -13.27
CA PHE A 145 -8.28 -5.68 -12.91
C PHE A 145 -8.78 -4.80 -14.07
N LYS A 146 -9.73 -3.89 -13.78
CA LYS A 146 -10.28 -2.97 -14.77
C LYS A 146 -9.48 -1.66 -14.77
N LEU A 147 -8.79 -1.38 -15.87
CA LEU A 147 -8.02 -0.14 -16.04
C LEU A 147 -8.92 1.05 -16.41
N PRO A 148 -8.43 2.30 -16.19
CA PRO A 148 -9.25 3.51 -16.43
C PRO A 148 -9.74 3.69 -17.87
N SER A 149 -9.02 3.14 -18.86
CA SER A 149 -9.38 3.18 -20.28
C SER A 149 -10.41 2.13 -20.69
N TYR A 150 -11.09 1.52 -19.72
CA TYR A 150 -11.97 0.37 -19.90
C TYR A 150 -11.28 -0.91 -20.38
N GLU A 151 -9.96 -0.91 -20.43
CA GLU A 151 -9.19 -2.12 -20.67
C GLU A 151 -9.19 -3.01 -19.43
N ILE A 152 -9.25 -4.32 -19.66
CA ILE A 152 -9.18 -5.29 -18.58
C ILE A 152 -7.77 -5.84 -18.52
N GLY A 153 -7.09 -5.65 -17.40
CA GLY A 153 -5.74 -6.13 -17.19
C GLY A 153 -5.69 -7.43 -16.39
N ARG A 154 -4.47 -7.88 -16.11
CA ARG A 154 -4.21 -9.05 -15.27
C ARG A 154 -3.85 -8.60 -13.86
N ALA A 155 -4.30 -9.35 -12.90
CA ALA A 155 -3.96 -9.13 -11.50
C ALA A 155 -2.98 -10.20 -10.98
#